data_c53a59a761094454fdaa03cdb6937ded
#
_entry.id   c53a59a761094454fdaa03cdb6937ded
#
_cell.length_a   1.000
_cell.length_b   1.000
_cell.length_c   1.000
_cell.angle_alpha   90.00
_cell.angle_beta   90.00
_cell.angle_gamma   90.00
#
_symmetry.space_group_name_H-M   'P 1'
#
loop_
_entity.id
_entity.type
_entity.pdbx_description
1 polymer ?
#
loop_
_entity_poly.entity_id
_entity_poly.type
_entity_poly.pdbx_seq_one_letter_code
_entity_poly.pdbx_strand_id
1 'polypeptide(L)'
;AMLMAAFVGPFSPIFLFWPVLYDIFQEIGIEKGEKYPTIMLILVAIATLLGFPVPPYSGNSLALIGNYAGITENMGSKVIINNAAYLAVALVYGFVSIAVIVLFCKYVLRPDVSKLKNLDVEMLKRNPLPPLNGNQKFMAVSFVIYILTMLLPSMLPKLKIMQFLSVNNYGIALGYTALLCCVSLDKEKHEPVLPFGKVLNGFAWGTFFLCTAAILLGSVLTNESTGISAFLNTILRPVFSSMSLVMFYVALLVITLLLTNICNSLVVGMLMQPVIASFCLSSGINSAPITSLIIIFVLASASVTPSASPFAAMIHGNKEWLKSGEIYKYTMMFAVIELVLVIAVGIPFATALIR
;
A
#
# COMPACT_ATOMS: atom_id res chain seq x y z
N ALA A 1 12.03 -1.40 7.02
CA ALA A 1 10.78 -0.62 6.93
C ALA A 1 9.76 -1.29 6.00
N MET A 2 10.06 -1.48 4.70
CA MET A 2 9.12 -2.04 3.72
C MET A 2 8.49 -3.39 4.16
N LEU A 3 9.30 -4.40 4.45
CA LEU A 3 8.79 -5.70 4.89
C LEU A 3 7.99 -5.62 6.20
N MET A 4 8.40 -4.75 7.11
CA MET A 4 7.67 -4.52 8.35
C MET A 4 6.31 -3.87 8.08
N ALA A 5 6.23 -2.90 7.16
CA ALA A 5 4.96 -2.30 6.76
C ALA A 5 4.02 -3.33 6.11
N ALA A 6 4.57 -4.24 5.28
CA ALA A 6 3.81 -5.27 4.60
C ALA A 6 3.22 -6.32 5.55
N PHE A 7 4.00 -6.79 6.55
CA PHE A 7 3.64 -7.99 7.31
C PHE A 7 3.35 -7.74 8.80
N VAL A 8 3.81 -6.64 9.38
CA VAL A 8 3.57 -6.33 10.81
C VAL A 8 2.51 -5.25 10.98
N GLY A 9 2.55 -4.22 10.15
CA GLY A 9 1.60 -3.14 10.18
C GLY A 9 2.13 -1.88 9.53
N PRO A 10 1.25 -1.09 8.90
CA PRO A 10 1.67 0.01 8.02
C PRO A 10 2.35 1.18 8.76
N PHE A 11 2.03 1.40 10.03
CA PHE A 11 2.63 2.49 10.82
C PHE A 11 3.84 2.05 11.64
N SER A 12 3.98 0.74 11.88
CA SER A 12 5.02 0.17 12.75
C SER A 12 6.44 0.61 12.38
N PRO A 13 6.84 0.70 11.09
CA PRO A 13 8.19 1.12 10.75
C PRO A 13 8.51 2.56 11.17
N ILE A 14 7.58 3.49 10.99
CA ILE A 14 7.79 4.89 11.32
C ILE A 14 7.94 5.04 12.85
N PHE A 15 7.02 4.47 13.62
CA PHE A 15 7.05 4.53 15.07
C PHE A 15 8.25 3.82 15.70
N LEU A 16 8.82 2.82 15.01
CA LEU A 16 10.01 2.12 15.49
C LEU A 16 11.30 2.80 15.05
N PHE A 17 11.44 3.11 13.76
CA PHE A 17 12.72 3.56 13.22
C PHE A 17 12.99 5.04 13.44
N TRP A 18 11.98 5.91 13.47
CA TRP A 18 12.22 7.33 13.70
C TRP A 18 12.82 7.63 15.09
N PRO A 19 12.29 7.13 16.22
CA PRO A 19 12.93 7.33 17.51
C PRO A 19 14.35 6.81 17.56
N VAL A 20 14.59 5.60 17.03
CA VAL A 20 15.96 5.02 16.97
C VAL A 20 16.90 5.90 16.14
N LEU A 21 16.42 6.44 15.03
CA LEU A 21 17.23 7.37 14.21
C LEU A 21 17.49 8.69 14.94
N TYR A 22 16.52 9.23 15.69
CA TYR A 22 16.73 10.44 16.48
C TYR A 22 17.80 10.23 17.53
N ASP A 23 17.76 9.12 18.26
CA ASP A 23 18.78 8.78 19.27
C ASP A 23 20.17 8.66 18.63
N ILE A 24 20.27 7.95 17.50
CA ILE A 24 21.51 7.83 16.73
C ILE A 24 22.04 9.20 16.28
N PHE A 25 21.17 10.05 15.70
CA PHE A 25 21.58 11.37 15.20
C PHE A 25 22.09 12.28 16.33
N GLN A 26 21.42 12.26 17.49
CA GLN A 26 21.85 13.03 18.66
C GLN A 26 23.20 12.55 19.20
N GLU A 27 23.40 11.24 19.30
CA GLU A 27 24.63 10.64 19.81
C GLU A 27 25.86 10.97 18.97
N ILE A 28 25.72 10.96 17.64
CA ILE A 28 26.83 11.26 16.72
C ILE A 28 26.93 12.75 16.36
N GLY A 29 26.18 13.63 17.05
CA GLY A 29 26.21 15.06 16.87
C GLY A 29 25.72 15.54 15.49
N ILE A 30 24.70 14.87 14.92
CA ILE A 30 24.02 15.34 13.71
C ILE A 30 22.92 16.32 14.11
N GLU A 31 22.90 17.50 13.49
CA GLU A 31 21.92 18.53 13.79
C GLU A 31 20.61 18.36 13.02
N LYS A 32 19.52 18.85 13.61
CA LYS A 32 18.20 18.88 12.97
C LYS A 32 18.24 19.73 11.72
N GLY A 33 17.66 19.21 10.61
CA GLY A 33 17.62 19.88 9.33
C GLY A 33 18.89 19.73 8.48
N GLU A 34 19.89 18.94 8.92
CA GLU A 34 20.97 18.50 8.04
C GLU A 34 20.40 17.59 6.93
N LYS A 35 21.11 17.51 5.81
CA LYS A 35 20.66 16.76 4.62
C LYS A 35 20.52 15.26 4.88
N TYR A 36 21.45 14.65 5.63
CA TYR A 36 21.46 13.22 5.89
C TYR A 36 20.24 12.76 6.72
N PRO A 37 19.97 13.32 7.93
CA PRO A 37 18.81 12.91 8.71
C PRO A 37 17.48 13.18 7.97
N THR A 38 17.38 14.30 7.24
CA THR A 38 16.21 14.62 6.44
C THR A 38 15.91 13.51 5.42
N ILE A 39 16.92 13.09 4.64
CA ILE A 39 16.76 12.02 3.65
C ILE A 39 16.42 10.70 4.34
N MET A 40 17.10 10.34 5.44
CA MET A 40 16.87 9.06 6.13
C MET A 40 15.46 8.95 6.71
N LEU A 41 14.94 10.00 7.34
CA LEU A 41 13.57 10.00 7.87
C LEU A 41 12.53 9.89 6.76
N ILE A 42 12.72 10.61 5.66
CA ILE A 42 11.84 10.50 4.47
C ILE A 42 11.94 9.09 3.86
N LEU A 43 13.14 8.52 3.73
CA LEU A 43 13.33 7.17 3.19
C LEU A 43 12.61 6.08 4.00
N VAL A 44 12.60 6.19 5.33
CA VAL A 44 11.82 5.25 6.17
C VAL A 44 10.34 5.32 5.82
N ALA A 45 9.79 6.52 5.64
CA ALA A 45 8.38 6.69 5.30
C ALA A 45 8.07 6.23 3.86
N ILE A 46 8.95 6.52 2.89
CA ILE A 46 8.83 6.01 1.50
C ILE A 46 8.89 4.48 1.47
N ALA A 47 9.84 3.89 2.19
CA ALA A 47 9.93 2.44 2.30
C ALA A 47 8.67 1.82 2.95
N THR A 48 8.06 2.54 3.88
CA THR A 48 6.77 2.14 4.48
C THR A 48 5.64 2.21 3.47
N LEU A 49 5.55 3.29 2.69
CA LEU A 49 4.57 3.44 1.62
C LEU A 49 4.71 2.36 0.54
N LEU A 50 5.93 2.02 0.14
CA LEU A 50 6.19 0.93 -0.81
C LEU A 50 5.83 -0.45 -0.25
N GLY A 51 5.90 -0.64 1.06
CA GLY A 51 5.47 -1.88 1.72
C GLY A 51 3.96 -1.98 1.93
N PHE A 52 3.29 -0.84 2.06
CA PHE A 52 1.88 -0.77 2.40
C PHE A 52 0.94 -1.49 1.41
N PRO A 53 1.07 -1.36 0.08
CA PRO A 53 0.24 -2.07 -0.88
C PRO A 53 0.63 -3.53 -1.11
N VAL A 54 1.73 -4.01 -0.55
CA VAL A 54 2.25 -5.36 -0.85
C VAL A 54 1.26 -6.48 -0.50
N PRO A 55 0.60 -6.52 0.68
CA PRO A 55 -0.32 -7.59 0.98
C PRO A 55 -1.70 -7.36 0.33
N PRO A 56 -2.14 -8.24 -0.60
CA PRO A 56 -3.45 -8.12 -1.26
C PRO A 56 -4.62 -8.45 -0.32
N TYR A 57 -4.33 -9.02 0.83
CA TYR A 57 -5.27 -9.58 1.81
C TYR A 57 -5.46 -8.71 3.05
N SER A 58 -4.94 -7.50 3.06
CA SER A 58 -5.05 -6.60 4.22
C SER A 58 -5.23 -5.15 3.83
N GLY A 59 -5.83 -4.39 4.74
CA GLY A 59 -5.97 -2.94 4.66
C GLY A 59 -6.57 -2.43 3.35
N ASN A 60 -5.96 -1.38 2.83
CA ASN A 60 -6.45 -0.67 1.65
C ASN A 60 -6.35 -1.50 0.36
N SER A 61 -5.35 -2.38 0.25
CA SER A 61 -5.21 -3.25 -0.92
C SER A 61 -6.40 -4.19 -1.05
N LEU A 62 -6.80 -4.85 0.05
CA LEU A 62 -7.97 -5.72 0.08
C LEU A 62 -9.24 -4.95 -0.29
N ALA A 63 -9.42 -3.74 0.28
CA ALA A 63 -10.57 -2.89 -0.01
C ALA A 63 -10.65 -2.50 -1.50
N LEU A 64 -9.53 -2.10 -2.10
CA LEU A 64 -9.47 -1.73 -3.51
C LEU A 64 -9.67 -2.94 -4.45
N ILE A 65 -9.05 -4.08 -4.15
CA ILE A 65 -9.22 -5.31 -4.93
C ILE A 65 -10.69 -5.76 -4.93
N GLY A 66 -11.33 -5.74 -3.77
CA GLY A 66 -12.71 -6.16 -3.68
C GLY A 66 -13.71 -5.15 -4.26
N ASN A 67 -13.45 -3.85 -4.11
CA ASN A 67 -14.26 -2.82 -4.78
C ASN A 67 -14.23 -3.02 -6.29
N TYR A 68 -13.05 -3.30 -6.87
CA TYR A 68 -12.92 -3.55 -8.29
C TYR A 68 -13.66 -4.80 -8.75
N ALA A 69 -13.59 -5.89 -7.98
CA ALA A 69 -14.35 -7.10 -8.27
C ALA A 69 -15.87 -6.85 -8.27
N GLY A 70 -16.36 -6.06 -7.30
CA GLY A 70 -17.77 -5.64 -7.24
C GLY A 70 -18.19 -4.77 -8.41
N ILE A 71 -17.37 -3.80 -8.82
CA ILE A 71 -17.63 -2.94 -9.99
C ILE A 71 -17.76 -3.79 -11.27
N THR A 72 -16.80 -4.69 -11.51
CA THR A 72 -16.80 -5.52 -12.72
C THR A 72 -17.93 -6.57 -12.71
N GLU A 73 -18.32 -7.08 -11.55
CA GLU A 73 -19.48 -7.96 -11.39
C GLU A 73 -20.78 -7.23 -11.75
N ASN A 74 -20.97 -6.00 -11.29
CA ASN A 74 -22.11 -5.15 -11.64
C ASN A 74 -22.16 -4.82 -13.14
N MET A 75 -21.01 -4.83 -13.83
CA MET A 75 -20.91 -4.64 -15.30
C MET A 75 -21.01 -5.95 -16.08
N GLY A 76 -21.41 -7.06 -15.43
CA GLY A 76 -21.63 -8.37 -16.07
C GLY A 76 -20.37 -9.20 -16.33
N SER A 77 -19.19 -8.76 -15.84
CA SER A 77 -17.93 -9.49 -16.06
C SER A 77 -17.05 -9.41 -14.82
N LYS A 78 -17.21 -10.35 -13.90
CA LYS A 78 -16.42 -10.38 -12.65
C LYS A 78 -14.94 -10.63 -12.92
N VAL A 79 -14.11 -9.64 -12.65
CA VAL A 79 -12.65 -9.73 -12.72
C VAL A 79 -12.10 -10.04 -11.33
N ILE A 80 -11.37 -11.14 -11.20
CA ILE A 80 -10.71 -11.57 -9.95
C ILE A 80 -9.20 -11.41 -10.11
N ILE A 81 -8.60 -10.56 -9.28
CA ILE A 81 -7.15 -10.37 -9.25
C ILE A 81 -6.52 -11.55 -8.50
N ASN A 82 -5.54 -12.21 -9.11
CA ASN A 82 -4.79 -13.28 -8.47
C ASN A 82 -3.89 -12.71 -7.36
N ASN A 83 -4.18 -13.06 -6.10
CA ASN A 83 -3.47 -12.54 -4.93
C ASN A 83 -1.96 -12.86 -4.94
N ALA A 84 -1.56 -14.06 -5.41
CA ALA A 84 -0.14 -14.44 -5.45
C ALA A 84 0.62 -13.64 -6.52
N ALA A 85 0.01 -13.46 -7.70
CA ALA A 85 0.58 -12.65 -8.76
C ALA A 85 0.67 -11.16 -8.36
N TYR A 86 -0.39 -10.63 -7.74
CA TYR A 86 -0.40 -9.28 -7.18
C TYR A 86 0.75 -9.08 -6.17
N LEU A 87 0.87 -10.00 -5.19
CA LEU A 87 1.93 -9.97 -4.18
C LEU A 87 3.32 -9.96 -4.82
N ALA A 88 3.55 -10.82 -5.83
CA ALA A 88 4.83 -10.90 -6.52
C ALA A 88 5.15 -9.58 -7.24
N VAL A 89 4.18 -8.99 -7.95
CA VAL A 89 4.34 -7.71 -8.63
C VAL A 89 4.65 -6.60 -7.62
N ALA A 90 3.89 -6.51 -6.52
CA ALA A 90 4.07 -5.50 -5.49
C ALA A 90 5.43 -5.61 -4.79
N LEU A 91 5.88 -6.84 -4.48
CA LEU A 91 7.21 -7.09 -3.88
C LEU A 91 8.34 -6.67 -4.83
N VAL A 92 8.31 -7.12 -6.08
CA VAL A 92 9.36 -6.80 -7.06
C VAL A 92 9.41 -5.29 -7.29
N TYR A 93 8.27 -4.65 -7.53
CA TYR A 93 8.19 -3.20 -7.68
C TYR A 93 8.75 -2.48 -6.46
N GLY A 94 8.33 -2.86 -5.26
CA GLY A 94 8.77 -2.24 -4.01
C GLY A 94 10.27 -2.39 -3.77
N PHE A 95 10.83 -3.60 -3.95
CA PHE A 95 12.27 -3.83 -3.76
C PHE A 95 13.11 -3.08 -4.80
N VAL A 96 12.71 -3.09 -6.06
CA VAL A 96 13.42 -2.35 -7.12
C VAL A 96 13.35 -0.84 -6.84
N SER A 97 12.18 -0.33 -6.44
CA SER A 97 12.00 1.09 -6.11
C SER A 97 12.89 1.52 -4.95
N ILE A 98 12.91 0.76 -3.85
CA ILE A 98 13.80 1.06 -2.71
C ILE A 98 15.26 1.02 -3.14
N ALA A 99 15.68 -0.01 -3.87
CA ALA A 99 17.06 -0.15 -4.31
C ALA A 99 17.50 1.05 -5.18
N VAL A 100 16.68 1.44 -6.16
CA VAL A 100 16.97 2.58 -7.04
C VAL A 100 16.96 3.89 -6.25
N ILE A 101 15.99 4.12 -5.35
CA ILE A 101 15.93 5.34 -4.54
C ILE A 101 17.15 5.43 -3.60
N VAL A 102 17.58 4.34 -2.97
CA VAL A 102 18.78 4.31 -2.12
C VAL A 102 20.04 4.58 -2.94
N LEU A 103 20.16 3.98 -4.12
CA LEU A 103 21.28 4.26 -5.04
C LEU A 103 21.27 5.72 -5.52
N PHE A 104 20.11 6.27 -5.83
CA PHE A 104 19.93 7.68 -6.16
C PHE A 104 20.37 8.58 -4.99
N CYS A 105 19.98 8.28 -3.77
CA CYS A 105 20.43 9.03 -2.59
C CYS A 105 21.94 8.93 -2.42
N LYS A 106 22.54 7.75 -2.59
CA LYS A 106 23.98 7.54 -2.45
C LYS A 106 24.82 8.24 -3.52
N TYR A 107 24.42 8.16 -4.79
CA TYR A 107 25.27 8.62 -5.91
C TYR A 107 24.91 10.02 -6.42
N VAL A 108 23.64 10.42 -6.34
CA VAL A 108 23.17 11.72 -6.83
C VAL A 108 23.03 12.74 -5.69
N LEU A 109 22.28 12.39 -4.63
CA LEU A 109 22.07 13.30 -3.52
C LEU A 109 23.33 13.46 -2.63
N ARG A 110 24.10 12.40 -2.46
CA ARG A 110 25.39 12.38 -1.73
C ARG A 110 25.31 13.10 -0.38
N PRO A 111 24.47 12.66 0.58
CA PRO A 111 24.46 13.24 1.91
C PRO A 111 25.80 12.96 2.60
N ASP A 112 26.26 13.90 3.44
CA ASP A 112 27.46 13.68 4.25
C ASP A 112 27.21 12.61 5.31
N VAL A 113 27.99 11.55 5.27
CA VAL A 113 27.92 10.39 6.17
C VAL A 113 29.18 10.28 7.05
N SER A 114 30.05 11.29 7.04
CA SER A 114 31.35 11.26 7.75
C SER A 114 31.17 11.03 9.24
N LYS A 115 30.17 11.64 9.86
CA LYS A 115 29.83 11.50 11.29
C LYS A 115 29.44 10.09 11.69
N LEU A 116 28.91 9.27 10.74
CA LEU A 116 28.52 7.87 11.01
C LEU A 116 29.69 6.94 11.32
N LYS A 117 30.91 7.32 10.94
CA LYS A 117 32.12 6.54 11.27
C LYS A 117 32.39 6.45 12.76
N ASN A 118 31.82 7.36 13.54
CA ASN A 118 31.97 7.43 14.99
C ASN A 118 30.88 6.64 15.75
N LEU A 119 30.01 5.92 15.03
CA LEU A 119 28.92 5.15 15.64
C LEU A 119 29.47 3.90 16.34
N ASP A 120 29.28 3.83 17.66
CA ASP A 120 29.59 2.62 18.43
C ASP A 120 28.41 1.64 18.38
N VAL A 121 28.64 0.49 17.73
CA VAL A 121 27.62 -0.55 17.56
C VAL A 121 27.23 -1.21 18.90
N GLU A 122 28.05 -1.13 19.93
CA GLU A 122 27.74 -1.69 21.26
C GLU A 122 26.58 -0.95 21.95
N MET A 123 26.36 0.31 21.62
CA MET A 123 25.22 1.06 22.14
C MET A 123 23.87 0.46 21.75
N LEU A 124 23.74 -0.04 20.54
CA LEU A 124 22.51 -0.67 20.04
C LEU A 124 22.16 -2.00 20.77
N LYS A 125 23.14 -2.59 21.50
CA LYS A 125 22.97 -3.83 22.24
C LYS A 125 22.56 -3.62 23.70
N ARG A 126 22.52 -2.39 24.22
CA ARG A 126 22.30 -2.11 25.65
C ARG A 126 20.92 -2.51 26.18
N ASN A 127 19.90 -2.63 25.32
CA ASN A 127 18.55 -3.04 25.73
C ASN A 127 18.07 -4.24 24.90
N PRO A 128 18.41 -5.49 25.29
CA PRO A 128 17.88 -6.66 24.60
C PRO A 128 16.34 -6.73 24.75
N LEU A 129 15.65 -6.95 23.65
CA LEU A 129 14.21 -7.13 23.66
C LEU A 129 13.82 -8.34 24.50
N PRO A 130 12.78 -8.26 25.34
CA PRO A 130 12.29 -9.41 26.09
C PRO A 130 11.79 -10.53 25.15
N PRO A 131 11.86 -11.79 25.55
CA PRO A 131 11.35 -12.89 24.74
C PRO A 131 9.85 -12.75 24.51
N LEU A 132 9.38 -13.20 23.34
CA LEU A 132 7.97 -13.16 22.98
C LEU A 132 7.13 -13.91 24.00
N ASN A 133 6.07 -13.27 24.48
CA ASN A 133 5.09 -13.90 25.36
C ASN A 133 4.15 -14.86 24.59
N GLY A 134 3.34 -15.66 25.31
CA GLY A 134 2.42 -16.64 24.73
C GLY A 134 1.44 -16.04 23.72
N ASN A 135 0.84 -14.89 24.06
CA ASN A 135 -0.09 -14.20 23.17
C ASN A 135 0.59 -13.72 21.87
N GLN A 136 1.80 -13.17 21.98
CA GLN A 136 2.57 -12.72 20.81
C GLN A 136 2.94 -13.89 19.88
N LYS A 137 3.36 -15.05 20.45
CA LYS A 137 3.64 -16.27 19.68
C LYS A 137 2.38 -16.76 18.96
N PHE A 138 1.25 -16.83 19.68
CA PHE A 138 -0.02 -17.22 19.09
C PHE A 138 -0.45 -16.30 17.96
N MET A 139 -0.38 -14.97 18.16
CA MET A 139 -0.69 -13.98 17.11
C MET A 139 0.22 -14.14 15.89
N ALA A 140 1.52 -14.35 16.09
CA ALA A 140 2.46 -14.56 14.99
C ALA A 140 2.12 -15.82 14.17
N VAL A 141 1.87 -16.95 14.85
CA VAL A 141 1.51 -18.20 14.17
C VAL A 141 0.16 -18.09 13.45
N SER A 142 -0.86 -17.56 14.13
CA SER A 142 -2.19 -17.38 13.55
C SER A 142 -2.18 -16.42 12.36
N PHE A 143 -1.32 -15.38 12.41
CA PHE A 143 -1.16 -14.46 11.29
C PHE A 143 -0.49 -15.12 10.07
N VAL A 144 0.51 -16.00 10.29
CA VAL A 144 1.08 -16.81 9.19
C VAL A 144 0.02 -17.71 8.56
N ILE A 145 -0.82 -18.37 9.38
CA ILE A 145 -1.94 -19.20 8.89
C ILE A 145 -2.92 -18.34 8.07
N TYR A 146 -3.25 -17.13 8.55
CA TYR A 146 -4.11 -16.20 7.82
C TYR A 146 -3.53 -15.82 6.45
N ILE A 147 -2.23 -15.47 6.40
CA ILE A 147 -1.52 -15.16 5.14
C ILE A 147 -1.60 -16.35 4.17
N LEU A 148 -1.30 -17.55 4.66
CA LEU A 148 -1.39 -18.76 3.84
C LEU A 148 -2.81 -19.00 3.33
N THR A 149 -3.82 -18.83 4.17
CA THR A 149 -5.23 -18.96 3.79
C THR A 149 -5.63 -17.98 2.68
N MET A 150 -5.04 -16.79 2.65
CA MET A 150 -5.29 -15.77 1.63
C MET A 150 -4.50 -15.99 0.32
N LEU A 151 -3.32 -16.62 0.39
CA LEU A 151 -2.44 -16.82 -0.76
C LEU A 151 -2.65 -18.17 -1.45
N LEU A 152 -2.88 -19.26 -0.69
CA LEU A 152 -3.04 -20.61 -1.22
C LEU A 152 -4.14 -20.74 -2.30
N PRO A 153 -5.30 -20.08 -2.20
CA PRO A 153 -6.31 -20.11 -3.24
C PRO A 153 -5.80 -19.67 -4.62
N SER A 154 -4.93 -18.66 -4.65
CA SER A 154 -4.33 -18.17 -5.89
C SER A 154 -3.31 -19.16 -6.49
N MET A 155 -2.69 -19.98 -5.65
CA MET A 155 -1.70 -20.97 -6.08
C MET A 155 -2.33 -22.30 -6.46
N LEU A 156 -3.48 -22.65 -5.88
CA LEU A 156 -4.18 -23.93 -6.06
C LEU A 156 -5.63 -23.76 -6.56
N PRO A 157 -5.86 -23.07 -7.69
CA PRO A 157 -7.19 -22.67 -8.15
C PRO A 157 -8.09 -23.84 -8.57
N LYS A 158 -7.55 -25.05 -8.73
CA LYS A 158 -8.33 -26.25 -9.16
C LYS A 158 -9.13 -26.88 -8.02
N LEU A 159 -8.81 -26.57 -6.76
CA LEU A 159 -9.51 -27.13 -5.61
C LEU A 159 -10.77 -26.33 -5.29
N LYS A 160 -11.93 -26.97 -5.18
CA LYS A 160 -13.23 -26.30 -4.89
C LYS A 160 -13.19 -25.44 -3.63
N ILE A 161 -12.53 -25.93 -2.57
CA ILE A 161 -12.37 -25.16 -1.33
C ILE A 161 -11.54 -23.88 -1.53
N MET A 162 -10.52 -23.94 -2.38
CA MET A 162 -9.69 -22.77 -2.70
C MET A 162 -10.46 -21.76 -3.54
N GLN A 163 -11.32 -22.21 -4.45
CA GLN A 163 -12.22 -21.31 -5.18
C GLN A 163 -13.18 -20.58 -4.23
N PHE A 164 -13.78 -21.32 -3.28
CA PHE A 164 -14.63 -20.71 -2.25
C PHE A 164 -13.87 -19.67 -1.42
N LEU A 165 -12.65 -19.98 -0.98
CA LEU A 165 -11.82 -19.03 -0.21
C LEU A 165 -11.44 -17.80 -1.03
N SER A 166 -11.11 -17.94 -2.32
CA SER A 166 -10.70 -16.81 -3.18
C SER A 166 -11.83 -15.78 -3.39
N VAL A 167 -13.07 -16.24 -3.41
CA VAL A 167 -14.25 -15.37 -3.59
C VAL A 167 -14.66 -14.70 -2.27
N ASN A 168 -14.31 -15.30 -1.13
CA ASN A 168 -14.76 -14.85 0.19
C ASN A 168 -13.64 -14.16 1.03
N ASN A 169 -12.69 -13.48 0.40
CA ASN A 169 -11.55 -12.84 1.07
C ASN A 169 -11.96 -11.95 2.26
N TYR A 170 -13.01 -11.16 2.12
CA TYR A 170 -13.52 -10.31 3.21
C TYR A 170 -14.06 -11.13 4.38
N GLY A 171 -14.82 -12.19 4.10
CA GLY A 171 -15.34 -13.08 5.12
C GLY A 171 -14.23 -13.76 5.92
N ILE A 172 -13.13 -14.14 5.25
CA ILE A 172 -11.94 -14.72 5.90
C ILE A 172 -11.29 -13.70 6.82
N ALA A 173 -11.09 -12.45 6.35
CA ALA A 173 -10.48 -11.39 7.15
C ALA A 173 -11.33 -11.07 8.41
N LEU A 174 -12.64 -10.95 8.25
CA LEU A 174 -13.56 -10.74 9.36
C LEU A 174 -13.60 -11.94 10.32
N GLY A 175 -13.65 -13.17 9.79
CA GLY A 175 -13.62 -14.40 10.57
C GLY A 175 -12.34 -14.55 11.38
N TYR A 176 -11.19 -14.22 10.78
CA TYR A 176 -9.90 -14.21 11.48
C TYR A 176 -9.91 -13.19 12.65
N THR A 177 -10.37 -11.97 12.41
CA THR A 177 -10.48 -10.96 13.46
C THR A 177 -11.43 -11.40 14.59
N ALA A 178 -12.60 -11.94 14.25
CA ALA A 178 -13.55 -12.49 15.20
C ALA A 178 -12.95 -13.63 16.04
N LEU A 179 -12.21 -14.53 15.42
CA LEU A 179 -11.51 -15.63 16.09
C LEU A 179 -10.53 -15.10 17.14
N LEU A 180 -9.72 -14.08 16.80
CA LEU A 180 -8.78 -13.47 17.76
C LEU A 180 -9.50 -12.76 18.92
N CYS A 181 -10.71 -12.24 18.70
CA CYS A 181 -11.54 -11.63 19.73
C CYS A 181 -12.20 -12.67 20.65
N CYS A 182 -12.36 -13.92 20.21
CA CYS A 182 -13.00 -14.99 20.98
C CYS A 182 -11.98 -15.89 21.71
N VAL A 183 -10.75 -16.01 21.20
CA VAL A 183 -9.73 -16.89 21.79
C VAL A 183 -9.08 -16.21 22.99
N SER A 184 -9.09 -16.87 24.15
CA SER A 184 -8.33 -16.50 25.33
C SER A 184 -7.26 -17.56 25.62
N LEU A 185 -6.02 -17.14 25.83
CA LEU A 185 -4.92 -17.99 26.25
C LEU A 185 -4.62 -17.87 27.75
N ASP A 186 -5.12 -16.80 28.38
CA ASP A 186 -4.98 -16.59 29.81
C ASP A 186 -6.16 -17.23 30.55
N LYS A 187 -5.85 -18.31 31.27
CA LYS A 187 -6.85 -19.09 32.04
C LYS A 187 -7.34 -18.37 33.30
N GLU A 188 -6.55 -17.39 33.80
CA GLU A 188 -6.91 -16.66 35.03
C GLU A 188 -7.74 -15.42 34.73
N LYS A 189 -7.35 -14.66 33.72
CA LYS A 189 -8.01 -13.38 33.37
C LYS A 189 -9.12 -13.52 32.35
N HIS A 190 -9.18 -14.67 31.63
CA HIS A 190 -10.12 -14.89 30.52
C HIS A 190 -10.18 -13.75 29.48
N GLU A 191 -9.12 -12.93 29.42
CA GLU A 191 -9.03 -11.86 28.42
C GLU A 191 -8.72 -12.43 27.03
N PRO A 192 -9.46 -12.04 25.99
CA PRO A 192 -9.17 -12.48 24.64
C PRO A 192 -7.82 -11.96 24.15
N VAL A 193 -7.18 -12.69 23.24
CA VAL A 193 -5.90 -12.30 22.61
C VAL A 193 -6.01 -10.90 21.99
N LEU A 194 -7.16 -10.60 21.39
CA LEU A 194 -7.49 -9.27 20.87
C LEU A 194 -8.80 -8.77 21.47
N PRO A 195 -8.77 -7.95 22.53
CA PRO A 195 -9.99 -7.42 23.15
C PRO A 195 -10.79 -6.56 22.17
N PHE A 196 -12.06 -6.87 21.97
CA PHE A 196 -12.95 -6.19 21.01
C PHE A 196 -13.00 -4.67 21.19
N GLY A 197 -13.01 -4.19 22.44
CA GLY A 197 -12.94 -2.76 22.72
C GLY A 197 -11.67 -2.08 22.17
N LYS A 198 -10.51 -2.77 22.22
CA LYS A 198 -9.27 -2.25 21.60
C LYS A 198 -9.36 -2.22 20.07
N VAL A 199 -10.04 -3.20 19.46
CA VAL A 199 -10.27 -3.21 18.01
C VAL A 199 -11.11 -2.00 17.61
N LEU A 200 -12.23 -1.74 18.34
CA LEU A 200 -13.12 -0.61 18.05
C LEU A 200 -12.43 0.74 18.27
N ASN A 201 -11.65 0.88 19.35
CA ASN A 201 -10.91 2.12 19.62
C ASN A 201 -9.78 2.39 18.63
N GLY A 202 -9.15 1.33 18.11
CA GLY A 202 -8.13 1.42 17.07
C GLY A 202 -8.68 1.46 15.65
N PHE A 203 -9.99 1.31 15.48
CA PHE A 203 -10.60 1.27 14.15
C PHE A 203 -10.64 2.66 13.51
N ALA A 204 -10.17 2.76 12.28
CA ALA A 204 -10.09 4.02 11.54
C ALA A 204 -11.48 4.42 10.98
N TRP A 205 -12.40 4.86 11.84
CA TRP A 205 -13.77 5.22 11.48
C TRP A 205 -13.85 6.25 10.36
N GLY A 206 -12.96 7.26 10.36
CA GLY A 206 -12.87 8.24 9.28
C GLY A 206 -12.58 7.60 7.93
N THR A 207 -11.62 6.65 7.89
CA THR A 207 -11.31 5.89 6.68
C THR A 207 -12.46 4.99 6.26
N PHE A 208 -13.16 4.35 7.21
CA PHE A 208 -14.33 3.53 6.93
C PHE A 208 -15.45 4.32 6.24
N PHE A 209 -15.83 5.47 6.78
CA PHE A 209 -16.86 6.32 6.17
C PHE A 209 -16.41 6.89 4.82
N LEU A 210 -15.14 7.25 4.68
CA LEU A 210 -14.58 7.70 3.42
C LEU A 210 -14.65 6.61 2.33
N CYS A 211 -14.29 5.38 2.68
CA CYS A 211 -14.42 4.22 1.78
C CYS A 211 -15.88 3.97 1.39
N THR A 212 -16.78 4.01 2.36
CA THR A 212 -18.21 3.80 2.10
C THR A 212 -18.75 4.85 1.12
N ALA A 213 -18.42 6.13 1.32
CA ALA A 213 -18.81 7.19 0.40
C ALA A 213 -18.20 6.99 -1.00
N ALA A 214 -16.92 6.59 -1.09
CA ALA A 214 -16.25 6.35 -2.37
C ALA A 214 -16.85 5.14 -3.12
N ILE A 215 -17.24 4.07 -2.42
CA ILE A 215 -17.92 2.90 -3.00
C ILE A 215 -19.29 3.31 -3.55
N LEU A 216 -20.07 4.10 -2.79
CA LEU A 216 -21.36 4.60 -3.24
C LEU A 216 -21.22 5.48 -4.49
N LEU A 217 -20.26 6.40 -4.51
CA LEU A 217 -19.97 7.21 -5.70
C LEU A 217 -19.54 6.33 -6.89
N GLY A 218 -18.69 5.34 -6.64
CA GLY A 218 -18.28 4.37 -7.67
C GLY A 218 -19.48 3.62 -8.26
N SER A 219 -20.42 3.17 -7.43
CA SER A 219 -21.63 2.48 -7.89
C SER A 219 -22.55 3.39 -8.74
N VAL A 220 -22.67 4.66 -8.37
CA VAL A 220 -23.39 5.66 -9.18
C VAL A 220 -22.72 5.88 -10.54
N LEU A 221 -21.38 5.96 -10.56
CA LEU A 221 -20.62 6.15 -11.81
C LEU A 221 -20.76 4.97 -12.78
N THR A 222 -20.93 3.74 -12.26
CA THR A 222 -21.03 2.52 -13.06
C THR A 222 -22.47 2.10 -13.37
N ASN A 223 -23.46 2.69 -12.72
CA ASN A 223 -24.86 2.36 -12.95
C ASN A 223 -25.32 2.87 -14.32
N GLU A 224 -25.83 1.96 -15.16
CA GLU A 224 -26.28 2.27 -16.51
C GLU A 224 -27.39 3.34 -16.55
N SER A 225 -28.28 3.34 -15.53
CA SER A 225 -29.39 4.30 -15.45
C SER A 225 -28.94 5.74 -15.28
N THR A 226 -27.73 6.00 -14.81
CA THR A 226 -27.19 7.34 -14.66
C THR A 226 -26.66 7.94 -15.97
N GLY A 227 -26.38 7.11 -16.96
CA GLY A 227 -25.76 7.49 -18.22
C GLY A 227 -24.30 7.96 -18.10
N ILE A 228 -23.73 8.01 -16.89
CA ILE A 228 -22.38 8.54 -16.67
C ILE A 228 -21.32 7.64 -17.33
N SER A 229 -21.45 6.32 -17.22
CA SER A 229 -20.57 5.38 -17.92
C SER A 229 -20.60 5.57 -19.43
N ALA A 230 -21.79 5.75 -20.01
CA ALA A 230 -21.95 5.99 -21.45
C ALA A 230 -21.31 7.32 -21.85
N PHE A 231 -21.50 8.39 -21.07
CA PHE A 231 -20.88 9.69 -21.28
C PHE A 231 -19.35 9.62 -21.21
N LEU A 232 -18.81 9.00 -20.16
CA LEU A 232 -17.36 8.80 -20.01
C LEU A 232 -16.79 8.00 -21.18
N ASN A 233 -17.42 6.92 -21.57
CA ASN A 233 -17.00 6.13 -22.73
C ASN A 233 -17.01 6.96 -24.03
N THR A 234 -18.00 7.82 -24.22
CA THR A 234 -18.09 8.69 -25.41
C THR A 234 -16.91 9.68 -25.47
N ILE A 235 -16.50 10.25 -24.34
CA ILE A 235 -15.37 11.19 -24.27
C ILE A 235 -14.03 10.48 -24.27
N LEU A 236 -13.89 9.39 -23.50
CA LEU A 236 -12.61 8.72 -23.31
C LEU A 236 -12.24 7.81 -24.49
N ARG A 237 -13.24 7.18 -25.14
CA ARG A 237 -13.00 6.27 -26.26
C ARG A 237 -12.25 6.90 -27.43
N PRO A 238 -12.57 8.11 -27.92
CA PRO A 238 -11.78 8.74 -29.00
C PRO A 238 -10.34 9.03 -28.59
N VAL A 239 -10.12 9.40 -27.31
CA VAL A 239 -8.79 9.71 -26.79
C VAL A 239 -7.96 8.43 -26.66
N PHE A 240 -8.53 7.37 -26.11
CA PHE A 240 -7.81 6.13 -25.84
C PHE A 240 -7.77 5.15 -27.03
N SER A 241 -8.73 5.22 -27.97
CA SER A 241 -8.76 4.35 -29.14
C SER A 241 -7.59 4.55 -30.11
N SER A 242 -6.96 5.73 -30.07
CA SER A 242 -5.77 6.04 -30.85
C SER A 242 -4.45 5.69 -30.12
N MET A 243 -4.53 5.31 -28.82
CA MET A 243 -3.35 5.01 -28.01
C MET A 243 -3.02 3.52 -28.06
N SER A 244 -1.74 3.20 -28.03
CA SER A 244 -1.29 1.82 -27.76
C SER A 244 -1.65 1.47 -26.30
N LEU A 245 -1.80 0.17 -26.00
CA LEU A 245 -2.10 -0.32 -24.66
C LEU A 245 -1.10 0.21 -23.60
N VAL A 246 0.19 0.26 -23.96
CA VAL A 246 1.24 0.78 -23.07
C VAL A 246 1.03 2.28 -22.82
N MET A 247 0.70 3.06 -23.85
CA MET A 247 0.46 4.49 -23.70
C MET A 247 -0.77 4.78 -22.84
N PHE A 248 -1.82 3.96 -22.95
CA PHE A 248 -2.97 3.99 -22.06
C PHE A 248 -2.58 3.74 -20.60
N TYR A 249 -1.77 2.70 -20.33
CA TYR A 249 -1.29 2.42 -18.98
C TYR A 249 -0.45 3.56 -18.42
N VAL A 250 0.45 4.12 -19.22
CA VAL A 250 1.28 5.28 -18.83
C VAL A 250 0.41 6.48 -18.48
N ALA A 251 -0.58 6.80 -19.32
CA ALA A 251 -1.49 7.92 -19.07
C ALA A 251 -2.27 7.75 -17.74
N LEU A 252 -2.79 6.55 -17.49
CA LEU A 252 -3.47 6.25 -16.21
C LEU A 252 -2.54 6.40 -15.01
N LEU A 253 -1.30 5.92 -15.09
CA LEU A 253 -0.33 6.02 -14.00
C LEU A 253 0.06 7.48 -13.73
N VAL A 254 0.27 8.29 -14.78
CA VAL A 254 0.54 9.74 -14.62
C VAL A 254 -0.63 10.45 -13.95
N ILE A 255 -1.85 10.22 -14.42
CA ILE A 255 -3.07 10.81 -13.83
C ILE A 255 -3.20 10.36 -12.36
N THR A 256 -2.98 9.08 -12.08
CA THR A 256 -3.01 8.53 -10.73
C THR A 256 -2.00 9.21 -9.83
N LEU A 257 -0.75 9.41 -10.27
CA LEU A 257 0.27 10.11 -9.49
C LEU A 257 -0.15 11.54 -9.14
N LEU A 258 -0.67 12.27 -10.09
CA LEU A 258 -1.12 13.65 -9.87
C LEU A 258 -2.28 13.68 -8.88
N LEU A 259 -3.31 12.88 -9.10
CA LEU A 259 -4.51 12.87 -8.26
C LEU A 259 -4.22 12.37 -6.85
N THR A 260 -3.42 11.31 -6.67
CA THR A 260 -3.14 10.76 -5.35
C THR A 260 -2.35 11.73 -4.46
N ASN A 261 -1.59 12.63 -5.06
CA ASN A 261 -0.85 13.66 -4.32
C ASN A 261 -1.62 14.97 -4.11
N ILE A 262 -2.83 15.09 -4.66
CA ILE A 262 -3.76 16.17 -4.37
C ILE A 262 -4.86 15.70 -3.42
N CYS A 263 -5.32 14.46 -3.60
CA CYS A 263 -6.40 13.82 -2.84
C CYS A 263 -5.89 12.59 -2.09
N ASN A 264 -6.71 12.05 -1.18
CA ASN A 264 -6.40 10.81 -0.48
C ASN A 264 -6.24 9.64 -1.45
N SER A 265 -5.15 8.87 -1.30
CA SER A 265 -4.77 7.75 -2.18
C SER A 265 -5.85 6.67 -2.31
N LEU A 266 -6.52 6.32 -1.20
CA LEU A 266 -7.57 5.30 -1.22
C LEU A 266 -8.78 5.75 -2.05
N VAL A 267 -9.17 7.02 -1.92
CA VAL A 267 -10.27 7.62 -2.69
C VAL A 267 -9.92 7.63 -4.18
N VAL A 268 -8.71 8.08 -4.52
CA VAL A 268 -8.24 8.08 -5.92
C VAL A 268 -8.23 6.66 -6.48
N GLY A 269 -7.74 5.68 -5.71
CA GLY A 269 -7.78 4.28 -6.11
C GLY A 269 -9.19 3.79 -6.45
N MET A 270 -10.17 4.13 -5.61
CA MET A 270 -11.58 3.76 -5.85
C MET A 270 -12.19 4.49 -7.05
N LEU A 271 -11.88 5.78 -7.23
CA LEU A 271 -12.41 6.59 -8.34
C LEU A 271 -11.82 6.18 -9.71
N MET A 272 -10.58 5.71 -9.75
CA MET A 272 -9.97 5.25 -11.01
C MET A 272 -10.55 3.91 -11.50
N GLN A 273 -11.04 3.07 -10.59
CA GLN A 273 -11.51 1.73 -10.93
C GLN A 273 -12.71 1.67 -11.89
N PRO A 274 -13.78 2.47 -11.73
CA PRO A 274 -14.88 2.51 -12.70
C PRO A 274 -14.41 2.92 -14.10
N VAL A 275 -13.48 3.86 -14.18
CA VAL A 275 -12.91 4.34 -15.46
C VAL A 275 -12.16 3.21 -16.16
N ILE A 276 -11.29 2.51 -15.42
CA ILE A 276 -10.54 1.36 -15.94
C ILE A 276 -11.49 0.24 -16.39
N ALA A 277 -12.47 -0.09 -15.55
CA ALA A 277 -13.43 -1.15 -15.85
C ALA A 277 -14.21 -0.84 -17.11
N SER A 278 -14.81 0.36 -17.21
CA SER A 278 -15.60 0.78 -18.37
C SER A 278 -14.78 0.73 -19.67
N PHE A 279 -13.58 1.25 -19.66
CA PHE A 279 -12.73 1.29 -20.86
C PHE A 279 -12.24 -0.12 -21.25
N CYS A 280 -11.66 -0.87 -20.30
CA CYS A 280 -11.09 -2.18 -20.60
C CYS A 280 -12.16 -3.19 -21.04
N LEU A 281 -13.32 -3.24 -20.36
CA LEU A 281 -14.38 -4.15 -20.71
C LEU A 281 -14.97 -3.83 -22.10
N SER A 282 -15.21 -2.54 -22.40
CA SER A 282 -15.71 -2.11 -23.71
C SER A 282 -14.72 -2.36 -24.87
N SER A 283 -13.43 -2.44 -24.55
CA SER A 283 -12.34 -2.66 -25.52
C SER A 283 -11.89 -4.12 -25.59
N GLY A 284 -12.47 -5.03 -24.78
CA GLY A 284 -12.03 -6.43 -24.70
C GLY A 284 -10.65 -6.64 -24.12
N ILE A 285 -10.15 -5.65 -23.32
CA ILE A 285 -8.82 -5.69 -22.72
C ILE A 285 -8.90 -6.29 -21.33
N ASN A 286 -7.97 -7.21 -21.00
CA ASN A 286 -7.83 -7.69 -19.63
C ASN A 286 -7.41 -6.54 -18.71
N SER A 287 -8.30 -6.16 -17.81
CA SER A 287 -8.10 -5.04 -16.89
C SER A 287 -7.32 -5.39 -15.61
N ALA A 288 -7.16 -6.69 -15.29
CA ALA A 288 -6.52 -7.12 -14.05
C ALA A 288 -5.07 -6.61 -13.88
N PRO A 289 -4.19 -6.62 -14.90
CA PRO A 289 -2.83 -6.09 -14.77
C PRO A 289 -2.79 -4.61 -14.43
N ILE A 290 -3.51 -3.77 -15.18
CA ILE A 290 -3.48 -2.32 -14.96
C ILE A 290 -4.16 -1.94 -13.64
N THR A 291 -5.25 -2.60 -13.29
CA THR A 291 -5.92 -2.35 -12.01
C THR A 291 -4.99 -2.68 -10.84
N SER A 292 -4.28 -3.81 -10.91
CA SER A 292 -3.31 -4.20 -9.88
C SER A 292 -2.19 -3.17 -9.75
N LEU A 293 -1.66 -2.66 -10.86
CA LEU A 293 -0.63 -1.61 -10.86
C LEU A 293 -1.17 -0.29 -10.29
N ILE A 294 -2.38 0.11 -10.65
CA ILE A 294 -2.99 1.33 -10.09
C ILE A 294 -3.19 1.18 -8.58
N ILE A 295 -3.65 0.03 -8.08
CA ILE A 295 -3.78 -0.22 -6.65
C ILE A 295 -2.43 -0.11 -5.94
N ILE A 296 -1.39 -0.75 -6.46
CA ILE A 296 -0.05 -0.70 -5.89
C ILE A 296 0.49 0.73 -5.92
N PHE A 297 0.41 1.38 -7.06
CA PHE A 297 1.04 2.66 -7.30
C PHE A 297 0.34 3.81 -6.57
N VAL A 298 -1.00 3.84 -6.54
CA VAL A 298 -1.77 4.88 -5.84
C VAL A 298 -1.46 4.90 -4.33
N LEU A 299 -1.22 3.74 -3.74
CA LEU A 299 -0.90 3.62 -2.31
C LEU A 299 0.59 3.88 -2.04
N ALA A 300 1.48 3.44 -2.93
CA ALA A 300 2.92 3.60 -2.77
C ALA A 300 3.39 5.04 -2.98
N SER A 301 2.88 5.74 -4.01
CA SER A 301 3.35 7.08 -4.42
C SER A 301 2.69 8.25 -3.69
N ALA A 302 1.88 7.99 -2.67
CA ALA A 302 1.11 8.98 -1.93
C ALA A 302 1.95 9.70 -0.84
N SER A 303 2.99 10.44 -1.23
CA SER A 303 4.00 10.97 -0.30
C SER A 303 4.22 12.48 -0.39
N VAL A 304 3.79 13.15 -1.47
CA VAL A 304 4.21 14.52 -1.76
C VAL A 304 3.48 15.57 -0.92
N THR A 305 2.15 15.44 -0.77
CA THR A 305 1.37 16.37 0.04
C THR A 305 0.80 15.69 1.29
N PRO A 306 0.53 16.45 2.36
CA PRO A 306 -0.01 15.87 3.59
C PRO A 306 -1.41 15.24 3.42
N SER A 307 -2.17 15.62 2.39
CA SER A 307 -3.48 15.06 2.07
C SER A 307 -3.41 13.71 1.33
N ALA A 308 -2.27 13.37 0.74
CA ALA A 308 -2.10 12.17 -0.07
C ALA A 308 -2.30 10.87 0.74
N SER A 309 -1.73 10.83 1.93
CA SER A 309 -1.82 9.66 2.83
C SER A 309 -1.53 10.04 4.29
N PRO A 310 -1.92 9.19 5.27
CA PRO A 310 -1.53 9.39 6.66
C PRO A 310 0.00 9.41 6.85
N PHE A 311 0.75 8.67 6.05
CA PHE A 311 2.22 8.64 6.09
C PHE A 311 2.80 9.97 5.63
N ALA A 312 2.28 10.54 4.55
CA ALA A 312 2.65 11.88 4.09
C ALA A 312 2.33 12.93 5.16
N ALA A 313 1.15 12.84 5.80
CA ALA A 313 0.80 13.72 6.91
C ALA A 313 1.80 13.62 8.07
N MET A 314 2.29 12.41 8.39
CA MET A 314 3.33 12.21 9.42
C MET A 314 4.66 12.85 9.01
N ILE A 315 5.10 12.69 7.75
CA ILE A 315 6.32 13.36 7.25
C ILE A 315 6.18 14.88 7.41
N HIS A 316 5.08 15.46 6.94
CA HIS A 316 4.82 16.90 7.02
C HIS A 316 4.58 17.41 8.45
N GLY A 317 4.11 16.53 9.36
CA GLY A 317 3.94 16.82 10.79
C GLY A 317 5.23 16.84 11.57
N ASN A 318 6.29 16.22 11.08
CA ASN A 318 7.61 16.14 11.74
C ASN A 318 8.44 17.43 11.54
N LYS A 319 7.88 18.56 11.94
CA LYS A 319 8.47 19.89 11.75
C LYS A 319 9.75 20.11 12.57
N GLU A 320 9.98 19.28 13.57
CA GLU A 320 11.16 19.34 14.41
C GLU A 320 12.43 18.95 13.63
N TRP A 321 12.35 17.95 12.78
CA TRP A 321 13.47 17.41 12.01
C TRP A 321 13.43 17.77 10.53
N LEU A 322 12.25 18.03 9.97
CA LEU A 322 12.02 18.15 8.54
C LEU A 322 11.48 19.53 8.16
N LYS A 323 12.18 20.21 7.26
CA LYS A 323 11.71 21.47 6.66
C LYS A 323 10.76 21.20 5.51
N SER A 324 9.62 21.89 5.47
CA SER A 324 8.57 21.66 4.45
C SER A 324 9.09 21.71 3.01
N GLY A 325 9.96 22.65 2.67
CA GLY A 325 10.54 22.76 1.32
C GLY A 325 11.38 21.55 0.92
N GLU A 326 12.12 20.95 1.88
CA GLU A 326 12.90 19.75 1.63
C GLU A 326 12.03 18.51 1.53
N ILE A 327 10.93 18.42 2.31
CA ILE A 327 9.96 17.36 2.17
C ILE A 327 9.42 17.33 0.74
N TYR A 328 8.84 18.44 0.25
CA TYR A 328 8.32 18.50 -1.12
C TYR A 328 9.39 18.15 -2.16
N LYS A 329 10.60 18.67 -1.99
CA LYS A 329 11.70 18.40 -2.91
C LYS A 329 12.01 16.91 -3.02
N TYR A 330 12.24 16.24 -1.90
CA TYR A 330 12.67 14.83 -1.92
C TYR A 330 11.52 13.88 -2.25
N THR A 331 10.33 14.11 -1.69
CA THR A 331 9.17 13.25 -1.98
C THR A 331 8.72 13.36 -3.44
N MET A 332 8.77 14.56 -4.05
CA MET A 332 8.49 14.73 -5.49
C MET A 332 9.53 13.97 -6.34
N MET A 333 10.82 14.07 -6.01
CA MET A 333 11.86 13.35 -6.73
C MET A 333 11.65 11.83 -6.65
N PHE A 334 11.31 11.32 -5.46
CA PHE A 334 11.05 9.90 -5.26
C PHE A 334 9.78 9.44 -5.98
N ALA A 335 8.71 10.22 -5.95
CA ALA A 335 7.47 9.94 -6.68
C ALA A 335 7.68 9.87 -8.20
N VAL A 336 8.54 10.73 -8.77
CA VAL A 336 8.92 10.65 -10.18
C VAL A 336 9.73 9.38 -10.47
N ILE A 337 10.67 9.00 -9.59
CA ILE A 337 11.42 7.74 -9.72
C ILE A 337 10.46 6.54 -9.68
N GLU A 338 9.51 6.55 -8.74
CA GLU A 338 8.48 5.51 -8.62
C GLU A 338 7.62 5.42 -9.88
N LEU A 339 7.25 6.56 -10.49
CA LEU A 339 6.52 6.57 -11.76
C LEU A 339 7.34 5.92 -12.89
N VAL A 340 8.61 6.29 -13.02
CA VAL A 340 9.48 5.68 -14.03
C VAL A 340 9.61 4.18 -13.82
N LEU A 341 9.74 3.74 -12.57
CA LEU A 341 9.89 2.33 -12.24
C LEU A 341 8.61 1.52 -12.40
N VAL A 342 7.44 2.09 -12.08
CA VAL A 342 6.18 1.38 -12.33
C VAL A 342 5.93 1.20 -13.83
N ILE A 343 6.36 2.16 -14.66
CA ILE A 343 6.29 2.04 -16.12
C ILE A 343 7.31 1.01 -16.62
N ALA A 344 8.58 1.12 -16.21
CA ALA A 344 9.68 0.31 -16.76
C ALA A 344 9.69 -1.13 -16.23
N VAL A 345 9.26 -1.35 -14.98
CA VAL A 345 9.28 -2.65 -14.32
C VAL A 345 7.86 -3.15 -14.04
N GLY A 346 7.00 -2.27 -13.50
CA GLY A 346 5.65 -2.65 -13.09
C GLY A 346 4.80 -3.13 -14.26
N ILE A 347 4.72 -2.38 -15.37
CA ILE A 347 3.90 -2.75 -16.53
C ILE A 347 4.34 -4.10 -17.13
N PRO A 348 5.61 -4.32 -17.48
CA PRO A 348 6.04 -5.61 -18.05
C PRO A 348 5.79 -6.78 -17.10
N PHE A 349 6.06 -6.58 -15.81
CA PHE A 349 5.93 -7.63 -14.80
C PHE A 349 4.47 -7.99 -14.52
N ALA A 350 3.59 -6.98 -14.40
CA ALA A 350 2.18 -7.21 -14.18
C ALA A 350 1.50 -7.87 -15.38
N THR A 351 1.80 -7.43 -16.59
CA THR A 351 1.23 -8.02 -17.82
C THR A 351 1.71 -9.46 -18.05
N ALA A 352 2.89 -9.82 -17.57
CA ALA A 352 3.42 -11.19 -17.66
C ALA A 352 2.79 -12.13 -16.63
N LEU A 353 2.56 -11.67 -15.38
CA LEU A 353 2.13 -12.52 -14.27
C LEU A 353 0.62 -12.51 -14.03
N ILE A 354 -0.04 -11.36 -14.22
CA ILE A 354 -1.48 -11.19 -13.96
C ILE A 354 -2.22 -11.39 -15.30
N ARG A 355 -2.72 -12.59 -15.49
CA ARG A 355 -3.43 -12.99 -16.71
C ARG A 355 -4.91 -13.22 -16.45
#